data_1bbaa08af871266af737deba20aa1abf
#
_entry.id   1bbaa08af871266af737deba20aa1abf
#
_cell.length_a   1.000
_cell.length_b   1.000
_cell.length_c   1.000
_cell.angle_alpha   90.00
_cell.angle_beta   90.00
_cell.angle_gamma   90.00
#
_symmetry.space_group_name_H-M   'P 1'
#
loop_
_entity.id
_entity.type
_entity.pdbx_description
1 polymer ?
#
loop_
_entity_poly.entity_id
_entity_poly.type
_entity_poly.pdbx_seq_one_letter_code
_entity_poly.pdbx_strand_id
1 'polypeptide(L)'
;MKVDIDRQVAGMLGVTADQIGRSLTDATSSSRFTVPNFWPDPRSGVGYQVQVEVPATRMNSIEEVRNIPIGRSQDTHISLRNVAEITQGTVLGEYDRYNMQRMLTLGANAAGDDLGRVSNSVSQVLAKIGTPPPGVNVAVRGQVVPMQEMFSGLGMGLLVAVIVIFLLLAANFQSFRLSFAVILTLPSVLAGVAVALRVTGTTLNIQSLMGAIMAIGVAVANAILLVTFAERNRIEGAPAAHAAVAGAASRLRPILMTSLAMIAGMLPMAVGLGEGGDQTAPLGRAVIGGLIGATFATLVILPAIFAILQGNQTRRSPSLHPADGAGLDFPREESTGTVSVQPQHDPA
;
A
#
# COMPACT_ATOMS: atom_id res chain seq x y z
N MET A 1 -12.04 -35.36 -26.58
CA MET A 1 -12.40 -36.71 -27.08
C MET A 1 -12.24 -37.72 -25.95
N LYS A 2 -13.14 -38.66 -25.83
CA LYS A 2 -13.04 -39.82 -24.93
C LYS A 2 -12.79 -41.03 -25.80
N VAL A 3 -11.75 -41.81 -25.47
CA VAL A 3 -11.39 -43.07 -26.14
C VAL A 3 -11.64 -44.18 -25.16
N ASP A 4 -12.57 -45.04 -25.48
CA ASP A 4 -12.94 -46.23 -24.67
C ASP A 4 -12.41 -47.48 -25.34
N ILE A 5 -11.45 -48.13 -24.71
CA ILE A 5 -10.71 -49.25 -25.28
C ILE A 5 -11.42 -50.58 -24.92
N ASP A 6 -11.82 -51.32 -25.93
CA ASP A 6 -12.25 -52.73 -25.75
C ASP A 6 -11.01 -53.62 -25.52
N ARG A 7 -10.74 -53.92 -24.26
CA ARG A 7 -9.56 -54.70 -23.87
C ARG A 7 -9.63 -56.17 -24.33
N GLN A 8 -10.82 -56.69 -24.54
CA GLN A 8 -10.97 -58.10 -25.00
C GLN A 8 -10.61 -58.20 -26.48
N VAL A 9 -11.15 -57.27 -27.30
CA VAL A 9 -10.82 -57.22 -28.74
C VAL A 9 -9.35 -56.87 -28.93
N ALA A 10 -8.79 -55.92 -28.19
CA ALA A 10 -7.38 -55.54 -28.24
C ALA A 10 -6.48 -56.74 -27.91
N GLY A 11 -6.82 -57.50 -26.86
CA GLY A 11 -6.09 -58.73 -26.49
C GLY A 11 -6.15 -59.82 -27.56
N MET A 12 -7.30 -60.05 -28.20
CA MET A 12 -7.41 -61.01 -29.30
C MET A 12 -6.58 -60.59 -30.52
N LEU A 13 -6.41 -59.29 -30.76
CA LEU A 13 -5.57 -58.78 -31.84
C LEU A 13 -4.08 -58.62 -31.45
N GLY A 14 -3.71 -59.00 -30.24
CA GLY A 14 -2.34 -58.93 -29.75
C GLY A 14 -1.84 -57.50 -29.48
N VAL A 15 -2.72 -56.56 -29.23
CA VAL A 15 -2.38 -55.17 -28.96
C VAL A 15 -2.64 -54.81 -27.50
N THR A 16 -1.67 -54.21 -26.84
CA THR A 16 -1.79 -53.83 -25.42
C THR A 16 -2.38 -52.41 -25.28
N ALA A 17 -3.04 -52.11 -24.16
CA ALA A 17 -3.56 -50.79 -23.86
C ALA A 17 -2.43 -49.70 -23.80
N ASP A 18 -1.22 -50.11 -23.41
CA ASP A 18 -0.05 -49.24 -23.42
C ASP A 18 0.36 -48.84 -24.86
N GLN A 19 0.41 -49.82 -25.77
CA GLN A 19 0.67 -49.54 -27.19
C GLN A 19 -0.35 -48.58 -27.79
N ILE A 20 -1.64 -48.83 -27.48
CA ILE A 20 -2.73 -47.96 -27.94
C ILE A 20 -2.51 -46.51 -27.40
N GLY A 21 -2.23 -46.39 -26.10
CA GLY A 21 -1.98 -45.07 -25.46
C GLY A 21 -0.79 -44.34 -26.07
N ARG A 22 0.33 -45.03 -26.31
CA ARG A 22 1.53 -44.46 -26.93
C ARG A 22 1.26 -44.03 -28.36
N SER A 23 0.70 -44.89 -29.20
CA SER A 23 0.39 -44.57 -30.59
C SER A 23 -0.58 -43.39 -30.69
N LEU A 24 -1.56 -43.29 -29.79
CA LEU A 24 -2.48 -42.16 -29.72
C LEU A 24 -1.75 -40.88 -29.36
N THR A 25 -0.88 -40.91 -28.33
CA THR A 25 -0.08 -39.76 -27.90
C THR A 25 0.88 -39.31 -28.98
N ASP A 26 1.59 -40.25 -29.65
CA ASP A 26 2.51 -39.92 -30.73
C ASP A 26 1.81 -39.27 -31.92
N ALA A 27 0.61 -39.73 -32.24
CA ALA A 27 -0.17 -39.21 -33.38
C ALA A 27 -0.84 -37.87 -33.06
N THR A 28 -1.32 -37.66 -31.82
CA THR A 28 -2.08 -36.43 -31.47
C THR A 28 -1.23 -35.36 -30.81
N SER A 29 -0.06 -35.69 -30.34
CA SER A 29 0.89 -34.75 -29.69
C SER A 29 2.27 -34.83 -30.30
N SER A 30 3.12 -35.74 -29.81
CA SER A 30 4.41 -36.08 -30.43
C SER A 30 5.10 -37.22 -29.66
N SER A 31 6.10 -37.87 -30.28
CA SER A 31 6.94 -38.86 -29.66
C SER A 31 7.77 -38.35 -28.44
N ARG A 32 7.83 -37.06 -28.26
CA ARG A 32 8.50 -36.41 -27.11
C ARG A 32 7.92 -36.87 -25.78
N PHE A 33 6.62 -37.13 -25.71
CA PHE A 33 5.94 -37.54 -24.50
C PHE A 33 5.99 -39.03 -24.21
N THR A 34 6.31 -39.86 -25.21
CA THR A 34 6.39 -41.30 -25.08
C THR A 34 7.83 -41.81 -25.04
N VAL A 35 8.70 -41.29 -25.92
CA VAL A 35 10.10 -41.66 -26.02
C VAL A 35 10.95 -40.41 -26.27
N PRO A 36 11.37 -39.71 -25.23
CA PRO A 36 12.19 -38.52 -25.40
C PRO A 36 13.57 -38.91 -25.93
N ASN A 37 13.91 -38.40 -27.12
CA ASN A 37 15.21 -38.59 -27.77
C ASN A 37 15.96 -37.23 -27.85
N PHE A 38 17.27 -37.28 -27.58
CA PHE A 38 18.16 -36.12 -27.73
C PHE A 38 19.30 -36.44 -28.66
N TRP A 39 19.57 -35.59 -29.62
CA TRP A 39 20.72 -35.66 -30.49
C TRP A 39 21.72 -34.60 -30.08
N PRO A 40 22.91 -34.96 -29.60
CA PRO A 40 23.97 -34.00 -29.33
C PRO A 40 24.65 -33.56 -30.64
N ASP A 41 24.69 -32.28 -30.88
CA ASP A 41 25.43 -31.74 -32.04
C ASP A 41 26.93 -31.97 -31.83
N PRO A 42 27.60 -32.69 -32.74
CA PRO A 42 29.03 -32.98 -32.61
C PRO A 42 29.93 -31.73 -32.60
N ARG A 43 29.48 -30.61 -33.12
CA ARG A 43 30.27 -29.37 -33.23
C ARG A 43 30.11 -28.47 -32.01
N SER A 44 28.91 -28.31 -31.53
CA SER A 44 28.61 -27.38 -30.43
C SER A 44 28.46 -28.08 -29.08
N GLY A 45 28.23 -29.39 -29.05
CA GLY A 45 27.91 -30.14 -27.83
C GLY A 45 26.48 -29.89 -27.30
N VAL A 46 25.69 -29.09 -27.99
CA VAL A 46 24.33 -28.78 -27.60
C VAL A 46 23.39 -29.95 -27.92
N GLY A 47 22.61 -30.42 -26.93
CA GLY A 47 21.63 -31.47 -27.14
C GLY A 47 20.32 -30.90 -27.70
N TYR A 48 19.93 -31.36 -28.88
CA TYR A 48 18.67 -31.04 -29.52
C TYR A 48 17.66 -32.17 -29.27
N GLN A 49 16.44 -31.81 -28.85
CA GLN A 49 15.36 -32.80 -28.72
C GLN A 49 14.83 -33.17 -30.12
N VAL A 50 14.86 -34.47 -30.41
CA VAL A 50 14.29 -35.01 -31.64
C VAL A 50 12.90 -35.50 -31.36
N GLN A 51 11.90 -34.98 -32.07
CA GLN A 51 10.51 -35.42 -31.96
C GLN A 51 9.96 -35.81 -33.33
N VAL A 52 9.07 -36.78 -33.32
CA VAL A 52 8.26 -37.20 -34.47
C VAL A 52 6.83 -36.84 -34.13
N GLU A 53 6.16 -36.17 -35.05
CA GLU A 53 4.76 -35.77 -34.88
C GLU A 53 3.99 -35.91 -36.19
N VAL A 54 2.70 -36.13 -36.09
CA VAL A 54 1.80 -36.01 -37.25
C VAL A 54 1.37 -34.54 -37.33
N PRO A 55 1.56 -33.85 -38.51
CA PRO A 55 1.14 -32.49 -38.66
C PRO A 55 -0.33 -32.29 -38.26
N ALA A 56 -0.65 -31.20 -37.54
CA ALA A 56 -2.00 -30.90 -37.09
C ALA A 56 -3.01 -30.80 -38.24
N THR A 57 -2.56 -30.44 -39.44
CA THR A 57 -3.38 -30.41 -40.66
C THR A 57 -3.89 -31.77 -41.12
N ARG A 58 -3.19 -32.85 -40.67
CA ARG A 58 -3.58 -34.26 -40.95
C ARG A 58 -4.31 -34.93 -39.77
N MET A 59 -4.47 -34.25 -38.66
CA MET A 59 -5.10 -34.78 -37.45
C MET A 59 -6.19 -33.85 -36.95
N ASN A 60 -7.09 -33.46 -37.85
CA ASN A 60 -8.09 -32.43 -37.60
C ASN A 60 -9.54 -32.98 -37.44
N SER A 61 -9.73 -34.29 -37.61
CA SER A 61 -11.05 -34.92 -37.51
C SER A 61 -11.05 -36.20 -36.64
N ILE A 62 -12.22 -36.55 -36.09
CA ILE A 62 -12.38 -37.76 -35.31
C ILE A 62 -12.10 -39.02 -36.18
N GLU A 63 -12.42 -38.96 -37.48
CA GLU A 63 -12.15 -40.08 -38.39
C GLU A 63 -10.65 -40.33 -38.58
N GLU A 64 -9.85 -39.29 -38.62
CA GLU A 64 -8.39 -39.44 -38.68
C GLU A 64 -7.83 -40.06 -37.40
N VAL A 65 -8.36 -39.69 -36.24
CA VAL A 65 -7.99 -40.30 -34.96
C VAL A 65 -8.41 -41.81 -34.96
N ARG A 66 -9.60 -42.16 -35.50
CA ARG A 66 -10.05 -43.55 -35.63
C ARG A 66 -9.11 -44.37 -36.51
N ASN A 67 -8.47 -43.76 -37.48
CA ASN A 67 -7.59 -44.39 -38.44
C ASN A 67 -6.12 -44.52 -37.97
N ILE A 68 -5.78 -44.05 -36.78
CA ILE A 68 -4.41 -44.14 -36.24
C ILE A 68 -3.99 -45.64 -36.20
N PRO A 69 -2.84 -46.00 -36.79
CA PRO A 69 -2.31 -47.36 -36.70
C PRO A 69 -1.77 -47.61 -35.30
N ILE A 70 -2.23 -48.64 -34.64
CA ILE A 70 -1.85 -48.97 -33.26
C ILE A 70 -1.01 -50.25 -33.17
N GLY A 71 -0.97 -51.05 -34.24
CA GLY A 71 -0.23 -52.30 -34.27
C GLY A 71 -0.29 -52.96 -35.64
N ARG A 72 0.34 -54.12 -35.74
CA ARG A 72 0.33 -54.97 -36.92
C ARG A 72 0.04 -56.39 -36.52
N SER A 73 -0.88 -57.02 -37.18
CA SER A 73 -1.16 -58.46 -37.04
C SER A 73 -1.10 -59.09 -38.42
N GLN A 74 -0.24 -60.09 -38.63
CA GLN A 74 -0.12 -60.88 -39.86
C GLN A 74 -0.13 -60.00 -41.14
N ASP A 75 0.63 -59.04 -41.33
CA ASP A 75 0.65 -58.09 -42.49
C ASP A 75 -0.49 -57.08 -42.58
N THR A 76 -1.43 -57.06 -41.66
CA THR A 76 -2.53 -56.10 -41.67
C THR A 76 -2.32 -55.04 -40.58
N HIS A 77 -2.45 -53.78 -40.94
CA HIS A 77 -2.43 -52.70 -39.94
C HIS A 77 -3.73 -52.69 -39.13
N ILE A 78 -3.57 -52.70 -37.81
CA ILE A 78 -4.66 -52.58 -36.86
C ILE A 78 -4.86 -51.07 -36.62
N SER A 79 -6.03 -50.53 -36.92
CA SER A 79 -6.40 -49.15 -36.64
C SER A 79 -7.11 -49.02 -35.30
N LEU A 80 -7.05 -47.86 -34.67
CA LEU A 80 -7.69 -47.55 -33.39
C LEU A 80 -9.19 -47.87 -33.39
N ARG A 81 -9.91 -47.68 -34.52
CA ARG A 81 -11.32 -48.01 -34.69
C ARG A 81 -11.65 -49.50 -34.44
N ASN A 82 -10.68 -50.39 -34.61
CA ASN A 82 -10.87 -51.81 -34.46
C ASN A 82 -10.94 -52.28 -33.00
N VAL A 83 -10.39 -51.41 -32.07
CA VAL A 83 -10.21 -51.77 -30.65
C VAL A 83 -10.72 -50.72 -29.68
N ALA A 84 -11.21 -49.56 -30.17
CA ALA A 84 -11.71 -48.49 -29.35
C ALA A 84 -12.88 -47.75 -29.97
N GLU A 85 -13.80 -47.34 -29.11
CA GLU A 85 -14.85 -46.40 -29.45
C GLU A 85 -14.42 -44.96 -29.08
N ILE A 86 -14.59 -44.04 -30.06
CA ILE A 86 -14.21 -42.66 -29.85
C ILE A 86 -15.47 -41.78 -29.84
N THR A 87 -15.71 -41.14 -28.74
CA THR A 87 -16.84 -40.25 -28.52
C THR A 87 -16.36 -38.83 -28.19
N GLN A 88 -17.17 -37.86 -28.56
CA GLN A 88 -16.91 -36.48 -28.17
C GLN A 88 -17.35 -36.29 -26.72
N GLY A 89 -16.49 -35.77 -25.91
CA GLY A 89 -16.77 -35.51 -24.49
C GLY A 89 -16.06 -34.29 -23.98
N THR A 90 -16.42 -33.89 -22.78
CA THR A 90 -15.77 -32.78 -22.06
C THR A 90 -14.86 -33.34 -20.98
N VAL A 91 -13.67 -32.77 -20.89
CA VAL A 91 -12.74 -33.02 -19.78
C VAL A 91 -12.39 -31.69 -19.15
N LEU A 92 -12.12 -31.71 -17.86
CA LEU A 92 -11.60 -30.53 -17.19
C LEU A 92 -10.16 -30.33 -17.66
N GLY A 93 -9.87 -29.12 -18.14
CA GLY A 93 -8.54 -28.74 -18.64
C GLY A 93 -7.50 -28.72 -17.51
N GLU A 94 -7.93 -28.33 -16.31
CA GLU A 94 -7.04 -28.17 -15.15
C GLU A 94 -7.75 -28.60 -13.87
N TYR A 95 -7.01 -29.22 -12.97
CA TYR A 95 -7.43 -29.62 -11.63
C TYR A 95 -6.56 -28.95 -10.59
N ASP A 96 -6.95 -27.77 -10.13
CA ASP A 96 -6.26 -27.09 -9.07
C ASP A 96 -6.59 -27.67 -7.70
N ARG A 97 -5.56 -27.73 -6.85
CA ARG A 97 -5.70 -28.18 -5.46
C ARG A 97 -4.92 -27.25 -4.54
N TYR A 98 -5.53 -26.94 -3.42
CA TYR A 98 -4.91 -26.21 -2.33
C TYR A 98 -5.09 -27.02 -1.04
N ASN A 99 -4.01 -27.31 -0.33
CA ASN A 99 -4.02 -28.19 0.84
C ASN A 99 -4.74 -29.52 0.58
N MET A 100 -4.45 -30.17 -0.54
CA MET A 100 -5.05 -31.45 -0.99
C MET A 100 -6.55 -31.37 -1.30
N GLN A 101 -7.22 -30.26 -1.07
CA GLN A 101 -8.61 -30.03 -1.44
C GLN A 101 -8.71 -29.44 -2.85
N ARG A 102 -9.74 -29.85 -3.57
CA ARG A 102 -10.00 -29.33 -4.91
C ARG A 102 -10.36 -27.85 -4.83
N MET A 103 -9.74 -27.03 -5.66
CA MET A 103 -9.96 -25.59 -5.73
C MET A 103 -10.57 -25.22 -7.07
N LEU A 104 -11.48 -24.25 -7.06
CA LEU A 104 -11.99 -23.56 -8.24
C LEU A 104 -11.62 -22.08 -8.11
N THR A 105 -10.85 -21.57 -9.07
CA THR A 105 -10.44 -20.17 -9.08
C THR A 105 -11.33 -19.37 -10.02
N LEU A 106 -12.02 -18.35 -9.47
CA LEU A 106 -12.76 -17.36 -10.24
C LEU A 106 -11.93 -16.09 -10.30
N GLY A 107 -11.33 -15.81 -11.43
CA GLY A 107 -10.56 -14.59 -11.67
C GLY A 107 -11.42 -13.49 -12.28
N ALA A 108 -11.29 -12.27 -11.72
CA ALA A 108 -11.92 -11.09 -12.29
C ALA A 108 -11.01 -9.87 -12.15
N ASN A 109 -11.03 -8.99 -13.11
CA ASN A 109 -10.33 -7.71 -13.06
C ASN A 109 -11.30 -6.59 -12.65
N ALA A 110 -10.83 -5.69 -11.81
CA ALA A 110 -11.60 -4.50 -11.46
C ALA A 110 -11.52 -3.49 -12.62
N ALA A 111 -12.67 -2.96 -13.03
CA ALA A 111 -12.71 -1.81 -13.92
C ALA A 111 -12.57 -0.54 -13.09
N GLY A 112 -11.48 0.21 -13.28
CA GLY A 112 -11.13 1.43 -12.51
C GLY A 112 -10.19 1.15 -11.34
N ASP A 113 -9.86 2.23 -10.62
CA ASP A 113 -8.78 2.24 -9.62
C ASP A 113 -9.25 1.97 -8.17
N ASP A 114 -10.56 1.78 -7.95
CA ASP A 114 -11.13 1.60 -6.61
C ASP A 114 -11.34 0.12 -6.26
N LEU A 115 -10.26 -0.54 -5.92
CA LEU A 115 -10.27 -1.93 -5.47
C LEU A 115 -11.06 -2.12 -4.17
N GLY A 116 -11.07 -1.12 -3.29
CA GLY A 116 -11.81 -1.16 -2.02
C GLY A 116 -13.32 -1.25 -2.23
N ARG A 117 -13.86 -0.47 -3.16
CA ARG A 117 -15.28 -0.50 -3.51
C ARG A 117 -15.67 -1.84 -4.15
N VAL A 118 -14.83 -2.35 -5.06
CA VAL A 118 -15.06 -3.66 -5.69
C VAL A 118 -15.05 -4.77 -4.64
N SER A 119 -14.06 -4.77 -3.74
CA SER A 119 -13.98 -5.74 -2.63
C SER A 119 -15.22 -5.72 -1.73
N ASN A 120 -15.69 -4.52 -1.37
CA ASN A 120 -16.91 -4.38 -0.57
C ASN A 120 -18.15 -4.90 -1.32
N SER A 121 -18.25 -4.64 -2.63
CA SER A 121 -19.34 -5.16 -3.46
C SER A 121 -19.32 -6.69 -3.54
N VAL A 122 -18.15 -7.28 -3.72
CA VAL A 122 -17.97 -8.75 -3.71
C VAL A 122 -18.37 -9.34 -2.36
N SER A 123 -17.93 -8.73 -1.26
CA SER A 123 -18.30 -9.17 0.09
C SER A 123 -19.81 -9.09 0.35
N GLN A 124 -20.47 -8.04 -0.15
CA GLN A 124 -21.93 -7.91 -0.06
C GLN A 124 -22.66 -8.98 -0.88
N VAL A 125 -22.17 -9.31 -2.08
CA VAL A 125 -22.74 -10.38 -2.90
C VAL A 125 -22.58 -11.73 -2.21
N LEU A 126 -21.39 -12.03 -1.68
CA LEU A 126 -21.14 -13.26 -0.94
C LEU A 126 -22.05 -13.38 0.28
N ALA A 127 -22.26 -12.29 1.03
CA ALA A 127 -23.18 -12.28 2.15
C ALA A 127 -24.65 -12.53 1.74
N LYS A 128 -25.07 -12.06 0.55
CA LYS A 128 -26.41 -12.32 -0.01
C LYS A 128 -26.60 -13.76 -0.46
N ILE A 129 -25.57 -14.42 -0.95
CA ILE A 129 -25.62 -15.83 -1.38
C ILE A 129 -25.84 -16.76 -0.18
N GLY A 130 -25.42 -16.33 1.01
CA GLY A 130 -25.57 -17.11 2.25
C GLY A 130 -24.38 -18.03 2.54
N THR A 131 -24.60 -18.99 3.45
CA THR A 131 -23.54 -19.91 3.86
C THR A 131 -23.26 -20.93 2.79
N PRO A 132 -21.99 -21.16 2.42
CA PRO A 132 -21.63 -22.18 1.44
C PRO A 132 -22.00 -23.59 1.93
N PRO A 133 -22.17 -24.55 1.01
CA PRO A 133 -22.44 -25.95 1.38
C PRO A 133 -21.35 -26.53 2.30
N PRO A 134 -21.67 -27.55 3.12
CA PRO A 134 -20.70 -28.19 3.99
C PRO A 134 -19.46 -28.68 3.20
N GLY A 135 -18.27 -28.37 3.68
CA GLY A 135 -17.00 -28.75 3.03
C GLY A 135 -16.51 -27.77 1.96
N VAL A 136 -17.28 -26.71 1.64
CA VAL A 136 -16.85 -25.64 0.71
C VAL A 136 -16.40 -24.43 1.50
N ASN A 137 -15.17 -23.97 1.23
CA ASN A 137 -14.63 -22.74 1.79
C ASN A 137 -14.48 -21.68 0.67
N VAL A 138 -15.07 -20.52 0.87
CA VAL A 138 -14.98 -19.39 -0.08
C VAL A 138 -14.02 -18.35 0.49
N ALA A 139 -12.94 -18.07 -0.23
CA ALA A 139 -11.95 -17.09 0.18
C ALA A 139 -11.70 -16.09 -0.94
N VAL A 140 -11.80 -14.80 -0.62
CA VAL A 140 -11.39 -13.71 -1.53
C VAL A 140 -9.88 -13.52 -1.36
N ARG A 141 -9.15 -13.60 -2.46
CA ARG A 141 -7.68 -13.51 -2.51
C ARG A 141 -7.26 -12.43 -3.52
N GLY A 142 -5.96 -12.24 -3.67
CA GLY A 142 -5.37 -11.26 -4.59
C GLY A 142 -4.98 -9.97 -3.88
N GLN A 143 -4.96 -8.86 -4.59
CA GLN A 143 -4.50 -7.54 -4.10
C GLN A 143 -5.32 -6.97 -2.92
N VAL A 144 -6.53 -7.49 -2.69
CA VAL A 144 -7.41 -7.04 -1.60
C VAL A 144 -6.81 -7.32 -0.23
N VAL A 145 -6.19 -8.49 -0.05
CA VAL A 145 -5.63 -8.90 1.26
C VAL A 145 -4.44 -8.02 1.65
N PRO A 146 -3.38 -7.87 0.83
CA PRO A 146 -2.29 -6.94 1.13
C PRO A 146 -2.77 -5.50 1.34
N MET A 147 -3.75 -5.04 0.54
CA MET A 147 -4.33 -3.71 0.71
C MET A 147 -4.94 -3.54 2.11
N GLN A 148 -5.77 -4.47 2.57
CA GLN A 148 -6.40 -4.42 3.89
C GLN A 148 -5.38 -4.47 5.02
N GLU A 149 -4.38 -5.34 4.92
CA GLU A 149 -3.30 -5.45 5.90
C GLU A 149 -2.48 -4.15 6.00
N MET A 150 -2.15 -3.54 4.85
CA MET A 150 -1.42 -2.28 4.82
C MET A 150 -2.25 -1.12 5.37
N PHE A 151 -3.54 -1.00 5.04
CA PHE A 151 -4.41 0.04 5.60
C PHE A 151 -4.56 -0.11 7.12
N SER A 152 -4.76 -1.32 7.61
CA SER A 152 -4.86 -1.58 9.06
C SER A 152 -3.52 -1.31 9.77
N GLY A 153 -2.41 -1.74 9.18
CA GLY A 153 -1.06 -1.51 9.70
C GLY A 153 -0.68 -0.04 9.75
N LEU A 154 -0.91 0.70 8.65
CA LEU A 154 -0.65 2.14 8.59
C LEU A 154 -1.59 2.94 9.50
N GLY A 155 -2.87 2.54 9.60
CA GLY A 155 -3.83 3.17 10.51
C GLY A 155 -3.42 2.98 11.98
N MET A 156 -3.04 1.77 12.37
CA MET A 156 -2.53 1.47 13.70
C MET A 156 -1.20 2.21 13.95
N GLY A 157 -0.29 2.21 12.98
CA GLY A 157 0.97 2.95 13.05
C GLY A 157 0.77 4.45 13.23
N LEU A 158 -0.18 5.05 12.52
CA LEU A 158 -0.55 6.45 12.69
C LEU A 158 -1.10 6.74 14.09
N LEU A 159 -1.98 5.87 14.61
CA LEU A 159 -2.52 6.03 15.95
C LEU A 159 -1.40 5.99 17.00
N VAL A 160 -0.52 5.00 16.92
CA VAL A 160 0.64 4.89 17.83
C VAL A 160 1.56 6.10 17.69
N ALA A 161 1.83 6.56 16.45
CA ALA A 161 2.63 7.76 16.22
C ALA A 161 2.02 9.01 16.86
N VAL A 162 0.71 9.21 16.75
CA VAL A 162 0.02 10.34 17.41
C VAL A 162 0.14 10.25 18.93
N ILE A 163 0.01 9.06 19.53
CA ILE A 163 0.19 8.86 20.96
C ILE A 163 1.63 9.19 21.37
N VAL A 164 2.63 8.68 20.64
CA VAL A 164 4.04 8.93 20.93
C VAL A 164 4.36 10.43 20.80
N ILE A 165 3.87 11.08 19.75
CA ILE A 165 4.02 12.53 19.56
C ILE A 165 3.38 13.28 20.72
N PHE A 166 2.16 12.89 21.14
CA PHE A 166 1.50 13.50 22.29
C PHE A 166 2.34 13.39 23.57
N LEU A 167 2.89 12.22 23.86
CA LEU A 167 3.74 12.01 25.03
C LEU A 167 5.05 12.79 24.96
N LEU A 168 5.69 12.85 23.77
CA LEU A 168 6.88 13.66 23.55
C LEU A 168 6.59 15.15 23.74
N LEU A 169 5.46 15.63 23.22
CA LEU A 169 5.01 17.01 23.41
C LEU A 169 4.71 17.29 24.88
N ALA A 170 4.06 16.36 25.58
CA ALA A 170 3.76 16.48 27.01
C ALA A 170 5.04 16.56 27.84
N ALA A 171 6.05 15.77 27.48
CA ALA A 171 7.37 15.84 28.13
C ALA A 171 8.10 17.16 27.81
N ASN A 172 8.03 17.62 26.55
CA ASN A 172 8.70 18.86 26.12
C ASN A 172 8.07 20.10 26.73
N PHE A 173 6.75 20.23 26.67
CA PHE A 173 6.03 21.40 27.20
C PHE A 173 5.70 21.29 28.68
N GLN A 174 5.87 20.10 29.28
CA GLN A 174 5.44 19.78 30.65
C GLN A 174 3.98 20.18 30.94
N SER A 175 3.15 20.17 29.87
CA SER A 175 1.77 20.58 29.90
C SER A 175 0.95 19.75 28.94
N PHE A 176 0.05 18.94 29.47
CA PHE A 176 -0.91 18.17 28.65
C PHE A 176 -1.83 19.08 27.80
N ARG A 177 -2.11 20.28 28.26
CA ARG A 177 -2.99 21.24 27.56
C ARG A 177 -2.32 21.76 26.28
N LEU A 178 -1.03 22.13 26.37
CA LEU A 178 -0.29 22.60 25.20
C LEU A 178 -0.10 21.48 24.18
N SER A 179 0.20 20.27 24.65
CA SER A 179 0.33 19.10 23.80
C SER A 179 -0.99 18.79 23.09
N PHE A 180 -2.10 18.87 23.83
CA PHE A 180 -3.44 18.67 23.26
C PHE A 180 -3.79 19.75 22.22
N ALA A 181 -3.42 21.00 22.44
CA ALA A 181 -3.60 22.06 21.45
C ALA A 181 -2.93 21.75 20.11
N VAL A 182 -1.71 21.20 20.16
CA VAL A 182 -1.00 20.78 18.93
C VAL A 182 -1.72 19.62 18.25
N ILE A 183 -2.09 18.57 19.00
CA ILE A 183 -2.79 17.41 18.44
C ILE A 183 -4.13 17.80 17.80
N LEU A 184 -4.82 18.78 18.36
CA LEU A 184 -6.12 19.24 17.83
C LEU A 184 -6.03 19.90 16.44
N THR A 185 -4.81 20.18 15.95
CA THR A 185 -4.60 20.64 14.58
C THR A 185 -4.62 19.51 13.54
N LEU A 186 -4.37 18.25 13.96
CA LEU A 186 -4.26 17.11 13.05
C LEU A 186 -5.53 16.82 12.23
N PRO A 187 -6.75 16.94 12.77
CA PRO A 187 -7.97 16.78 11.97
C PRO A 187 -8.04 17.73 10.77
N SER A 188 -7.52 18.96 10.90
CA SER A 188 -7.47 19.92 9.79
C SER A 188 -6.48 19.48 8.70
N VAL A 189 -5.38 18.84 9.06
CA VAL A 189 -4.43 18.26 8.11
C VAL A 189 -5.11 17.15 7.31
N LEU A 190 -5.79 16.23 8.00
CA LEU A 190 -6.53 15.14 7.35
C LEU A 190 -7.67 15.67 6.48
N ALA A 191 -8.37 16.70 6.91
CA ALA A 191 -9.38 17.39 6.10
C ALA A 191 -8.76 17.99 4.82
N GLY A 192 -7.60 18.62 4.92
CA GLY A 192 -6.85 19.13 3.78
C GLY A 192 -6.47 18.04 2.77
N VAL A 193 -5.99 16.89 3.28
CA VAL A 193 -5.73 15.69 2.45
C VAL A 193 -7.00 15.22 1.74
N ALA A 194 -8.09 15.04 2.49
CA ALA A 194 -9.37 14.56 1.94
C ALA A 194 -9.91 15.49 0.84
N VAL A 195 -9.84 16.79 1.06
CA VAL A 195 -10.26 17.80 0.08
C VAL A 195 -9.40 17.73 -1.18
N ALA A 196 -8.06 17.66 -1.04
CA ALA A 196 -7.17 17.56 -2.19
C ALA A 196 -7.41 16.29 -3.01
N LEU A 197 -7.55 15.13 -2.37
CA LEU A 197 -7.87 13.87 -3.04
C LEU A 197 -9.25 13.96 -3.74
N ARG A 198 -10.24 14.57 -3.09
CA ARG A 198 -11.59 14.76 -3.66
C ARG A 198 -11.59 15.65 -4.89
N VAL A 199 -10.85 16.76 -4.85
CA VAL A 199 -10.73 17.73 -5.95
C VAL A 199 -9.98 17.12 -7.14
N THR A 200 -8.96 16.31 -6.87
CA THR A 200 -8.15 15.66 -7.91
C THR A 200 -8.76 14.34 -8.41
N GLY A 201 -9.93 13.93 -7.90
CA GLY A 201 -10.57 12.66 -8.27
C GLY A 201 -9.77 11.43 -7.90
N THR A 202 -8.84 11.55 -6.94
CA THR A 202 -7.96 10.46 -6.53
C THR A 202 -8.60 9.68 -5.37
N THR A 203 -8.63 8.35 -5.49
CA THR A 203 -9.12 7.47 -4.41
C THR A 203 -8.12 7.40 -3.27
N LEU A 204 -8.63 7.14 -2.05
CA LEU A 204 -7.77 6.88 -0.89
C LEU A 204 -6.99 5.58 -1.13
N ASN A 205 -5.68 5.67 -1.18
CA ASN A 205 -4.77 4.55 -1.39
C ASN A 205 -3.57 4.61 -0.43
N ILE A 206 -2.71 3.63 -0.49
CA ILE A 206 -1.55 3.51 0.39
C ILE A 206 -0.63 4.73 0.26
N GLN A 207 -0.37 5.20 -0.97
CA GLN A 207 0.47 6.35 -1.24
C GLN A 207 -0.12 7.63 -0.64
N SER A 208 -1.43 7.85 -0.77
CA SER A 208 -2.10 9.01 -0.18
C SER A 208 -2.07 8.98 1.35
N LEU A 209 -2.17 7.78 1.96
CA LEU A 209 -2.04 7.64 3.41
C LEU A 209 -0.61 7.92 3.89
N MET A 210 0.40 7.46 3.16
CA MET A 210 1.80 7.84 3.43
C MET A 210 2.01 9.35 3.31
N GLY A 211 1.43 9.99 2.30
CA GLY A 211 1.44 11.44 2.12
C GLY A 211 0.78 12.18 3.29
N ALA A 212 -0.33 11.66 3.81
CA ALA A 212 -0.99 12.20 4.99
C ALA A 212 -0.10 12.13 6.24
N ILE A 213 0.58 11.00 6.46
CA ILE A 213 1.52 10.83 7.58
C ILE A 213 2.69 11.84 7.49
N MET A 214 3.24 12.03 6.28
CA MET A 214 4.29 13.03 6.06
C MET A 214 3.80 14.44 6.37
N ALA A 215 2.61 14.82 5.90
CA ALA A 215 2.01 16.13 6.16
C ALA A 215 1.76 16.37 7.65
N ILE A 216 1.32 15.35 8.38
CA ILE A 216 1.16 15.38 9.84
C ILE A 216 2.49 15.69 10.53
N GLY A 217 3.58 15.01 10.14
CA GLY A 217 4.91 15.25 10.71
C GLY A 217 5.35 16.71 10.58
N VAL A 218 5.16 17.32 9.39
CA VAL A 218 5.48 18.73 9.14
C VAL A 218 4.55 19.67 9.91
N ALA A 219 3.25 19.34 9.98
CA ALA A 219 2.28 20.12 10.75
C ALA A 219 2.67 20.21 12.23
N VAL A 220 3.03 19.07 12.83
CA VAL A 220 3.46 19.01 14.23
C VAL A 220 4.73 19.81 14.47
N ALA A 221 5.73 19.71 13.58
CA ALA A 221 6.97 20.48 13.68
C ALA A 221 6.71 21.99 13.68
N ASN A 222 5.88 22.47 12.76
CA ASN A 222 5.49 23.87 12.68
C ASN A 222 4.67 24.32 13.90
N ALA A 223 3.77 23.46 14.40
CA ALA A 223 2.95 23.74 15.56
C ALA A 223 3.78 23.84 16.84
N ILE A 224 4.77 22.97 17.04
CA ILE A 224 5.70 23.01 18.19
C ILE A 224 6.39 24.38 18.25
N LEU A 225 6.95 24.81 17.13
CA LEU A 225 7.67 26.08 17.08
C LEU A 225 6.75 27.26 17.38
N LEU A 226 5.54 27.28 16.84
CA LEU A 226 4.58 28.35 17.11
C LEU A 226 4.18 28.39 18.60
N VAL A 227 3.82 27.23 19.17
CA VAL A 227 3.40 27.12 20.57
C VAL A 227 4.54 27.52 21.51
N THR A 228 5.79 27.12 21.22
CA THR A 228 6.96 27.50 22.01
C THR A 228 7.12 29.03 22.06
N PHE A 229 6.99 29.72 20.92
CA PHE A 229 7.07 31.19 20.87
C PHE A 229 5.89 31.87 21.57
N ALA A 230 4.68 31.35 21.36
CA ALA A 230 3.50 31.87 22.00
C ALA A 230 3.58 31.73 23.53
N GLU A 231 4.01 30.56 24.01
CA GLU A 231 4.16 30.30 25.45
C GLU A 231 5.26 31.17 26.08
N ARG A 232 6.38 31.35 25.37
CA ARG A 232 7.43 32.26 25.82
C ARG A 232 6.91 33.69 26.02
N ASN A 233 6.22 34.26 25.01
CA ASN A 233 5.64 35.57 25.11
C ASN A 233 4.60 35.69 26.24
N ARG A 234 3.84 34.60 26.50
CA ARG A 234 2.88 34.52 27.59
C ARG A 234 3.57 34.60 28.96
N ILE A 235 4.65 33.83 29.14
CA ILE A 235 5.44 33.81 30.39
C ILE A 235 6.09 35.20 30.63
N GLU A 236 6.55 35.87 29.58
CA GLU A 236 7.12 37.23 29.64
C GLU A 236 6.09 38.30 29.99
N GLY A 237 4.78 37.95 30.11
CA GLY A 237 3.74 38.85 30.65
C GLY A 237 2.65 39.23 29.67
N ALA A 238 2.69 38.79 28.42
CA ALA A 238 1.65 39.08 27.45
C ALA A 238 0.35 38.30 27.76
N PRO A 239 -0.85 38.91 27.53
CA PRO A 239 -2.10 38.15 27.55
C PRO A 239 -2.10 37.01 26.57
N ALA A 240 -2.74 35.86 26.90
CA ALA A 240 -2.69 34.62 26.08
C ALA A 240 -3.10 34.86 24.61
N ALA A 241 -4.11 35.72 24.38
CA ALA A 241 -4.54 36.05 23.03
C ALA A 241 -3.47 36.86 22.25
N HIS A 242 -2.83 37.84 22.88
CA HIS A 242 -1.76 38.60 22.27
C HIS A 242 -0.50 37.72 22.06
N ALA A 243 -0.15 36.90 23.00
CA ALA A 243 0.97 35.96 22.90
C ALA A 243 0.78 34.96 21.74
N ALA A 244 -0.46 34.44 21.54
CA ALA A 244 -0.83 33.60 20.42
C ALA A 244 -0.64 34.28 19.06
N VAL A 245 -1.16 35.49 18.92
CA VAL A 245 -1.04 36.27 17.67
C VAL A 245 0.42 36.67 17.40
N ALA A 246 1.17 37.11 18.42
CA ALA A 246 2.59 37.39 18.28
C ALA A 246 3.42 36.16 17.89
N GLY A 247 3.12 35.00 18.48
CA GLY A 247 3.72 33.73 18.10
C GLY A 247 3.43 33.37 16.64
N ALA A 248 2.18 33.50 16.21
CA ALA A 248 1.80 33.24 14.82
C ALA A 248 2.46 34.22 13.84
N ALA A 249 2.47 35.52 14.17
CA ALA A 249 3.08 36.57 13.34
C ALA A 249 4.59 36.36 13.17
N SER A 250 5.29 36.01 14.23
CA SER A 250 6.74 35.74 14.19
C SER A 250 7.11 34.54 13.33
N ARG A 251 6.21 33.55 13.21
CA ARG A 251 6.40 32.32 12.46
C ARG A 251 5.72 32.27 11.10
N LEU A 252 4.94 33.30 10.74
CA LEU A 252 4.21 33.35 9.48
C LEU A 252 5.14 33.14 8.27
N ARG A 253 6.22 33.93 8.18
CA ARG A 253 7.16 33.84 7.05
C ARG A 253 7.87 32.46 6.97
N PRO A 254 8.50 31.94 8.04
CA PRO A 254 9.12 30.62 8.00
C PRO A 254 8.15 29.50 7.63
N ILE A 255 6.94 29.47 8.20
CA ILE A 255 5.94 28.43 7.92
C ILE A 255 5.48 28.49 6.46
N LEU A 256 5.17 29.69 5.94
CA LEU A 256 4.79 29.84 4.54
C LEU A 256 5.93 29.46 3.60
N MET A 257 7.16 29.85 3.91
CA MET A 257 8.33 29.54 3.07
C MET A 257 8.57 28.03 2.99
N THR A 258 8.52 27.31 4.12
CA THR A 258 8.70 25.84 4.13
C THR A 258 7.55 25.13 3.45
N SER A 259 6.30 25.53 3.72
CA SER A 259 5.13 24.90 3.09
C SER A 259 5.12 25.13 1.58
N LEU A 260 5.40 26.34 1.10
CA LEU A 260 5.45 26.62 -0.34
C LEU A 260 6.61 25.89 -1.02
N ALA A 261 7.78 25.82 -0.40
CA ALA A 261 8.91 25.08 -0.94
C ALA A 261 8.60 23.57 -1.08
N MET A 262 7.96 22.98 -0.07
CA MET A 262 7.54 21.58 -0.12
C MET A 262 6.43 21.36 -1.16
N ILE A 263 5.43 22.25 -1.24
CA ILE A 263 4.38 22.17 -2.25
C ILE A 263 4.99 22.24 -3.65
N ALA A 264 5.90 23.19 -3.91
CA ALA A 264 6.58 23.31 -5.19
C ALA A 264 7.42 22.05 -5.53
N GLY A 265 8.11 21.49 -4.54
CA GLY A 265 8.87 20.24 -4.71
C GLY A 265 7.99 19.02 -4.99
N MET A 266 6.77 18.98 -4.45
CA MET A 266 5.82 17.88 -4.67
C MET A 266 4.96 18.04 -5.94
N LEU A 267 4.97 19.22 -6.57
CA LEU A 267 4.13 19.49 -7.73
C LEU A 267 4.40 18.55 -8.93
N PRO A 268 5.65 18.28 -9.34
CA PRO A 268 5.91 17.34 -10.42
C PRO A 268 5.35 15.93 -10.15
N MET A 269 5.48 15.46 -8.91
CA MET A 269 4.94 14.18 -8.49
C MET A 269 3.40 14.18 -8.47
N ALA A 270 2.78 15.27 -7.98
CA ALA A 270 1.32 15.37 -7.89
C ALA A 270 0.63 15.39 -9.28
N VAL A 271 1.32 15.92 -10.29
CA VAL A 271 0.86 15.90 -11.70
C VAL A 271 1.04 14.52 -12.32
N GLY A 272 1.92 13.67 -11.80
CA GLY A 272 2.15 12.32 -12.33
C GLY A 272 3.04 12.32 -13.57
N LEU A 273 4.06 13.19 -13.62
CA LEU A 273 4.98 13.25 -14.75
C LEU A 273 5.98 12.09 -14.74
N GLY A 274 6.19 11.46 -15.90
CA GLY A 274 7.16 10.38 -16.11
C GLY A 274 6.55 8.98 -16.03
N GLU A 275 7.36 7.97 -16.34
CA GLU A 275 6.94 6.57 -16.27
C GLU A 275 6.65 6.18 -14.80
N GLY A 276 5.49 5.60 -14.55
CA GLY A 276 5.02 5.27 -13.20
C GLY A 276 4.57 6.47 -12.35
N GLY A 277 4.51 7.68 -12.92
CA GLY A 277 4.06 8.90 -12.23
C GLY A 277 2.66 8.78 -11.65
N ASP A 278 1.76 8.09 -12.35
CA ASP A 278 0.38 7.86 -11.89
C ASP A 278 0.31 7.09 -10.56
N GLN A 279 1.26 6.19 -10.30
CA GLN A 279 1.31 5.44 -9.04
C GLN A 279 1.73 6.31 -7.85
N THR A 280 2.58 7.32 -8.07
CA THR A 280 3.11 8.20 -7.01
C THR A 280 2.33 9.50 -6.88
N ALA A 281 1.55 9.89 -7.89
CA ALA A 281 0.75 11.11 -7.88
C ALA A 281 -0.17 11.27 -6.65
N PRO A 282 -0.84 10.21 -6.16
CA PRO A 282 -1.67 10.28 -4.96
C PRO A 282 -0.89 10.74 -3.71
N LEU A 283 0.37 10.33 -3.57
CA LEU A 283 1.24 10.77 -2.48
C LEU A 283 1.49 12.28 -2.56
N GLY A 284 1.91 12.78 -3.72
CA GLY A 284 2.14 14.22 -3.94
C GLY A 284 0.89 15.06 -3.68
N ARG A 285 -0.26 14.62 -4.17
CA ARG A 285 -1.57 15.29 -3.97
C ARG A 285 -1.96 15.32 -2.50
N ALA A 286 -1.77 14.22 -1.77
CA ALA A 286 -2.05 14.13 -0.34
C ALA A 286 -1.13 15.05 0.48
N VAL A 287 0.18 15.09 0.16
CA VAL A 287 1.13 15.97 0.84
C VAL A 287 0.77 17.45 0.61
N ILE A 288 0.48 17.83 -0.63
CA ILE A 288 0.08 19.22 -0.95
C ILE A 288 -1.18 19.61 -0.18
N GLY A 289 -2.23 18.78 -0.22
CA GLY A 289 -3.46 19.03 0.50
C GLY A 289 -3.26 19.10 2.01
N GLY A 290 -2.48 18.16 2.54
CA GLY A 290 -2.14 18.13 3.97
C GLY A 290 -1.34 19.35 4.42
N LEU A 291 -0.38 19.83 3.62
CA LEU A 291 0.40 21.04 3.91
C LEU A 291 -0.45 22.31 3.88
N ILE A 292 -1.39 22.43 2.95
CA ILE A 292 -2.34 23.55 2.92
C ILE A 292 -3.20 23.51 4.19
N GLY A 293 -3.77 22.35 4.53
CA GLY A 293 -4.54 22.16 5.77
C GLY A 293 -3.72 22.42 7.04
N ALA A 294 -2.47 21.96 7.07
CA ALA A 294 -1.53 22.18 8.16
C ALA A 294 -1.19 23.66 8.34
N THR A 295 -0.91 24.35 7.23
CA THR A 295 -0.58 25.80 7.27
C THR A 295 -1.76 26.62 7.78
N PHE A 296 -2.97 26.31 7.31
CA PHE A 296 -4.19 26.94 7.81
C PHE A 296 -4.41 26.63 9.30
N ALA A 297 -4.26 25.37 9.70
CA ALA A 297 -4.42 24.96 11.08
C ALA A 297 -3.43 25.63 12.02
N THR A 298 -2.16 25.67 11.64
CA THR A 298 -1.11 26.28 12.47
C THR A 298 -1.23 27.79 12.57
N LEU A 299 -1.63 28.49 11.53
CA LEU A 299 -1.69 29.94 11.53
C LEU A 299 -3.02 30.53 12.05
N VAL A 300 -4.13 29.77 11.93
CA VAL A 300 -5.46 30.27 12.28
C VAL A 300 -6.06 29.50 13.46
N ILE A 301 -6.11 28.16 13.36
CA ILE A 301 -6.77 27.33 14.35
C ILE A 301 -5.95 27.23 15.65
N LEU A 302 -4.66 26.97 15.54
CA LEU A 302 -3.79 26.76 16.69
C LEU A 302 -3.67 28.00 17.60
N PRO A 303 -3.51 29.24 17.10
CA PRO A 303 -3.52 30.43 17.95
C PRO A 303 -4.85 30.63 18.70
N ALA A 304 -5.97 30.34 18.06
CA ALA A 304 -7.28 30.41 18.69
C ALA A 304 -7.43 29.37 19.83
N ILE A 305 -7.04 28.11 19.56
CA ILE A 305 -7.04 27.05 20.57
C ILE A 305 -6.09 27.40 21.72
N PHE A 306 -4.89 27.89 21.43
CA PHE A 306 -3.92 28.33 22.44
C PHE A 306 -4.51 29.41 23.34
N ALA A 307 -5.13 30.45 22.76
CA ALA A 307 -5.73 31.55 23.51
C ALA A 307 -6.84 31.04 24.44
N ILE A 308 -7.67 30.11 24.00
CA ILE A 308 -8.76 29.51 24.81
C ILE A 308 -8.18 28.65 25.96
N LEU A 309 -7.22 27.80 25.66
CA LEU A 309 -6.66 26.86 26.66
C LEU A 309 -5.78 27.53 27.69
N GLN A 310 -5.08 28.61 27.34
CA GLN A 310 -4.13 29.33 28.19
C GLN A 310 -4.68 30.63 28.80
N GLY A 311 -5.92 31.03 28.42
CA GLY A 311 -6.52 32.30 28.85
C GLY A 311 -6.63 32.45 30.37
N ASN A 312 -6.90 31.37 31.11
CA ASN A 312 -7.13 31.36 32.57
C ASN A 312 -5.97 30.72 33.36
N GLN A 313 -4.78 30.61 32.76
CA GLN A 313 -3.67 29.93 33.43
C GLN A 313 -2.73 30.90 34.16
N THR A 314 -2.16 30.43 35.27
CA THR A 314 -1.07 31.13 35.95
C THR A 314 0.15 31.24 35.04
N ARG A 315 0.91 32.33 35.18
CA ARG A 315 2.10 32.61 34.34
C ARG A 315 3.29 31.71 34.66
N ARG A 316 3.22 30.88 35.70
CA ARG A 316 4.25 29.92 36.04
C ARG A 316 4.15 28.71 35.15
N SER A 317 5.20 28.45 34.35
CA SER A 317 5.36 27.17 33.67
C SER A 317 5.67 26.08 34.67
N PRO A 318 5.05 24.91 34.67
CA PRO A 318 5.43 23.78 35.50
C PRO A 318 6.71 23.15 34.94
N SER A 319 7.84 23.85 35.06
CA SER A 319 9.14 23.32 34.67
C SER A 319 9.63 22.32 35.72
N LEU A 320 10.22 21.20 35.31
CA LEU A 320 10.93 20.25 36.18
C LEU A 320 12.33 20.75 36.55
N HIS A 321 12.75 21.89 36.02
CA HIS A 321 14.06 22.44 36.37
C HIS A 321 14.00 23.02 37.79
N PRO A 322 14.88 22.58 38.71
CA PRO A 322 14.86 23.06 40.12
C PRO A 322 14.95 24.59 40.24
N ALA A 323 15.61 25.27 39.29
CA ALA A 323 15.74 26.72 39.24
C ALA A 323 14.44 27.45 38.89
N ASP A 324 13.50 26.80 38.14
CA ASP A 324 12.24 27.40 37.77
C ASP A 324 11.14 27.26 38.83
N GLY A 325 11.33 26.34 39.80
CA GLY A 325 10.41 26.08 40.91
C GLY A 325 10.74 26.85 42.20
N ALA A 326 11.95 27.25 42.40
CA ALA A 326 12.36 28.14 43.46
C ALA A 326 12.03 29.56 43.03
N GLY A 327 11.02 30.17 43.64
CA GLY A 327 10.78 31.61 43.53
C GLY A 327 11.98 32.40 44.04
N LEU A 328 13.05 32.39 43.28
CA LEU A 328 14.10 33.37 43.44
C LEU A 328 13.54 34.66 42.86
N ASP A 329 12.96 35.49 43.75
CA ASP A 329 12.90 36.92 43.55
C ASP A 329 14.37 37.36 43.38
N PHE A 330 14.81 37.39 42.12
CA PHE A 330 15.96 38.23 41.79
C PHE A 330 15.52 39.64 42.05
N PRO A 331 16.18 40.39 43.00
CA PRO A 331 15.88 41.77 43.17
C PRO A 331 16.12 42.43 41.79
N ARG A 332 15.11 43.14 41.33
CA ARG A 332 15.31 44.08 40.21
C ARG A 332 16.49 44.93 40.59
N GLU A 333 17.63 44.80 39.91
CA GLU A 333 18.62 45.85 39.88
C GLU A 333 17.89 47.10 39.33
N GLU A 334 17.49 47.95 40.25
CA GLU A 334 17.17 49.31 39.97
C GLU A 334 18.41 49.91 39.30
N SER A 335 18.28 50.22 38.05
CA SER A 335 19.22 51.01 37.25
C SER A 335 19.21 52.46 37.76
N THR A 336 19.78 52.66 38.95
CA THR A 336 20.17 53.97 39.47
C THR A 336 21.64 53.91 39.79
N GLY A 337 22.45 54.04 38.80
CA GLY A 337 23.89 54.19 38.87
C GLY A 337 24.34 55.26 37.89
N THR A 338 24.11 56.53 38.25
CA THR A 338 24.90 57.64 37.75
C THR A 338 26.35 57.35 37.94
N VAL A 339 27.06 57.01 36.88
CA VAL A 339 28.53 56.96 36.84
C VAL A 339 29.07 58.35 36.99
N SER A 340 29.47 58.73 38.18
CA SER A 340 30.32 59.90 38.41
C SER A 340 31.73 59.57 37.95
N VAL A 341 32.11 60.15 36.81
CA VAL A 341 33.51 60.19 36.33
C VAL A 341 34.29 61.09 37.27
N GLN A 342 35.16 60.51 38.10
CA GLN A 342 36.20 61.28 38.77
C GLN A 342 37.40 61.49 37.83
N PRO A 343 37.92 62.74 37.70
CA PRO A 343 39.12 62.95 36.92
C PRO A 343 40.34 62.47 37.73
N GLN A 344 41.13 61.63 37.11
CA GLN A 344 42.44 61.20 37.59
C GLN A 344 43.43 62.32 37.41
N HIS A 345 43.95 62.85 38.53
CA HIS A 345 45.10 63.73 38.58
C HIS A 345 46.36 62.86 38.39
N ASP A 346 47.15 63.18 37.38
CA ASP A 346 48.54 62.76 37.27
C ASP A 346 49.42 63.65 38.11
N PRO A 347 50.38 63.13 38.88
CA PRO A 347 51.48 63.89 39.41
C PRO A 347 52.76 63.64 38.62
N ALA A 348 53.35 64.71 38.10
CA ALA A 348 54.74 65.02 37.76
C ALA A 348 55.69 63.90 37.28
#